data_3c20546b22ea769778be76b521cd20c6
#
_entry.id   3c20546b22ea769778be76b521cd20c6
#
_cell.length_a   1.000
_cell.length_b   1.000
_cell.length_c   1.000
_cell.angle_alpha   90.00
_cell.angle_beta   90.00
_cell.angle_gamma   90.00
#
_symmetry.space_group_name_H-M   'P 1'
#
loop_
_entity.id
_entity.type
_entity.pdbx_description
1 polymer ?
#
loop_
_entity_poly.entity_id
_entity_poly.type
_entity_poly.pdbx_seq_one_letter_code
_entity_poly.pdbx_strand_id
1 'polypeptide(L)'
;MLFRSQNLTREKQRFANYLFLKCSGIAQDKDIQNTSATTIALMERFETVDDLANADLDELTAFLDEKGRNFADPAAKAKVIRTAARDSYRLPVTVNNSVNQAMAVSIASMRALEKQVKVLDKAIEQQFEIIPNTLTSIPGIGKVYSAGIIAEIGDIHRFSSQASVAKFAGLVWTQHQSGEFEAEHSRMIKSGNRYLRYYLLEAANSVRRCDSEFRRYYDLKYQEVNKYQHKRALALTARKLVRLIFRLLKDNRLYILPEG
;
A
#
# COMPACT_ATOMS: atom_id res chain seq x y z
N MET A 1 5.17 6.69 12.51
CA MET A 1 4.86 6.57 11.09
C MET A 1 3.75 5.54 10.80
N LEU A 2 3.94 4.26 11.08
CA LEU A 2 2.98 3.17 10.80
C LEU A 2 1.56 3.44 11.31
N PHE A 3 1.42 3.97 12.52
CA PHE A 3 0.11 4.31 13.09
C PHE A 3 -0.64 5.38 12.26
N ARG A 4 0.05 6.40 11.75
CA ARG A 4 -0.56 7.45 10.93
C ARG A 4 -0.91 6.93 9.53
N SER A 5 -0.09 6.06 8.95
CA SER A 5 -0.39 5.37 7.69
C SER A 5 -1.63 4.47 7.82
N GLN A 6 -1.79 3.76 8.94
CA GLN A 6 -2.98 2.97 9.23
C GLN A 6 -4.23 3.83 9.40
N ASN A 7 -4.10 5.00 10.06
CA ASN A 7 -5.21 5.94 10.20
C ASN A 7 -5.62 6.52 8.83
N LEU A 8 -4.66 6.86 7.99
CA LEU A 8 -4.95 7.30 6.62
C LEU A 8 -5.70 6.21 5.83
N THR A 9 -5.29 4.94 5.95
CA THR A 9 -6.00 3.83 5.31
C THR A 9 -7.44 3.70 5.82
N ARG A 10 -7.66 3.88 7.13
CA ARG A 10 -9.01 3.87 7.72
C ARG A 10 -9.87 5.02 7.20
N GLU A 11 -9.30 6.23 7.09
CA GLU A 11 -10.03 7.38 6.55
C GLU A 11 -10.36 7.18 5.06
N LYS A 12 -9.45 6.62 4.27
CA LYS A 12 -9.72 6.24 2.87
C LYS A 12 -10.87 5.22 2.77
N GLN A 13 -10.94 4.27 3.70
CA GLN A 13 -12.04 3.31 3.76
C GLN A 13 -13.37 3.99 4.14
N ARG A 14 -13.36 4.92 5.10
CA ARG A 14 -14.56 5.71 5.46
C ARG A 14 -15.04 6.55 4.28
N PHE A 15 -14.12 7.25 3.62
CA PHE A 15 -14.45 8.00 2.41
C PHE A 15 -15.07 7.11 1.33
N ALA A 16 -14.52 5.92 1.08
CA ALA A 16 -15.09 4.97 0.12
C ALA A 16 -16.53 4.54 0.49
N ASN A 17 -16.82 4.37 1.79
CA ASN A 17 -18.17 4.09 2.26
C ASN A 17 -19.12 5.28 2.02
N TYR A 18 -18.68 6.51 2.29
CA TYR A 18 -19.48 7.71 1.99
C TYR A 18 -19.66 7.92 0.48
N LEU A 19 -18.64 7.62 -0.31
CA LEU A 19 -18.74 7.64 -1.77
C LEU A 19 -19.81 6.67 -2.26
N PHE A 20 -19.85 5.45 -1.71
CA PHE A 20 -20.89 4.48 -2.04
C PHE A 20 -22.30 5.00 -1.70
N LEU A 21 -22.47 5.65 -0.55
CA LEU A 21 -23.75 6.24 -0.17
C LEU A 21 -24.13 7.39 -1.10
N LYS A 22 -23.20 8.30 -1.43
CA LYS A 22 -23.46 9.48 -2.28
C LYS A 22 -23.60 9.11 -3.75
N CYS A 23 -22.73 8.24 -4.27
CA CYS A 23 -22.64 7.90 -5.68
C CYS A 23 -22.21 6.44 -5.85
N SER A 24 -23.16 5.52 -5.67
CA SER A 24 -22.93 4.08 -5.66
C SER A 24 -22.35 3.55 -6.98
N GLY A 25 -22.74 4.12 -8.12
CA GLY A 25 -22.22 3.72 -9.42
C GLY A 25 -20.73 4.01 -9.57
N ILE A 26 -20.27 5.20 -9.14
CA ILE A 26 -18.83 5.52 -9.12
C ILE A 26 -18.08 4.59 -8.16
N ALA A 27 -18.63 4.34 -6.97
CA ALA A 27 -17.97 3.50 -5.97
C ALA A 27 -17.81 2.03 -6.40
N GLN A 28 -18.65 1.54 -7.27
CA GLN A 28 -18.65 0.16 -7.78
C GLN A 28 -17.93 0.00 -9.14
N ASP A 29 -17.67 1.09 -9.83
CA ASP A 29 -16.97 1.07 -11.12
C ASP A 29 -15.50 0.65 -10.91
N LYS A 30 -15.08 -0.37 -11.67
CA LYS A 30 -13.73 -0.95 -11.55
C LYS A 30 -12.64 -0.06 -12.15
N ASP A 31 -13.00 0.80 -13.07
CA ASP A 31 -12.09 1.69 -13.77
C ASP A 31 -11.96 3.04 -13.06
N ILE A 32 -12.77 3.30 -12.02
CA ILE A 32 -12.71 4.51 -11.20
C ILE A 32 -12.06 4.19 -9.86
N GLN A 33 -10.92 4.80 -9.60
CA GLN A 33 -10.25 4.66 -8.29
C GLN A 33 -10.94 5.56 -7.25
N ASN A 34 -11.64 4.96 -6.29
CA ASN A 34 -12.48 5.62 -5.30
C ASN A 34 -11.78 6.74 -4.51
N THR A 35 -10.51 6.59 -4.19
CA THR A 35 -9.74 7.55 -3.38
C THR A 35 -8.72 8.35 -4.19
N SER A 36 -8.91 8.44 -5.51
CA SER A 36 -8.08 9.29 -6.36
C SER A 36 -8.34 10.78 -6.09
N ALA A 37 -7.35 11.63 -6.37
CA ALA A 37 -7.51 13.08 -6.25
C ALA A 37 -8.68 13.60 -7.11
N THR A 38 -8.87 13.01 -8.29
CA THR A 38 -9.96 13.36 -9.20
C THR A 38 -11.32 12.99 -8.62
N THR A 39 -11.48 11.77 -8.06
CA THR A 39 -12.73 11.34 -7.42
C THR A 39 -13.07 12.22 -6.23
N ILE A 40 -12.08 12.55 -5.41
CA ILE A 40 -12.25 13.49 -4.29
C ILE A 40 -12.70 14.86 -4.79
N ALA A 41 -12.06 15.40 -5.83
CA ALA A 41 -12.41 16.70 -6.39
C ALA A 41 -13.83 16.72 -7.01
N LEU A 42 -14.26 15.62 -7.65
CA LEU A 42 -15.64 15.47 -8.11
C LEU A 42 -16.64 15.52 -6.97
N MET A 43 -16.35 14.83 -5.86
CA MET A 43 -17.25 14.81 -4.71
C MET A 43 -17.31 16.15 -3.95
N GLU A 44 -16.26 16.96 -4.04
CA GLU A 44 -16.24 18.33 -3.51
C GLU A 44 -16.97 19.32 -4.42
N ARG A 45 -16.95 19.11 -5.75
CA ARG A 45 -17.60 20.01 -6.71
C ARG A 45 -19.11 19.81 -6.80
N PHE A 46 -19.57 18.54 -6.85
CA PHE A 46 -20.97 18.20 -7.02
C PHE A 46 -21.62 17.85 -5.69
N GLU A 47 -22.61 18.63 -5.27
CA GLU A 47 -23.30 18.40 -4.00
C GLU A 47 -24.19 17.17 -4.02
N THR A 48 -24.88 16.93 -5.15
CA THR A 48 -25.75 15.77 -5.32
C THR A 48 -25.27 14.88 -6.46
N VAL A 49 -25.73 13.65 -6.44
CA VAL A 49 -25.50 12.73 -7.56
C VAL A 49 -26.23 13.20 -8.83
N ASP A 50 -27.35 13.92 -8.68
CA ASP A 50 -28.10 14.47 -9.80
C ASP A 50 -27.36 15.62 -10.50
N ASP A 51 -26.65 16.47 -9.74
CA ASP A 51 -25.79 17.50 -10.32
C ASP A 51 -24.71 16.89 -11.21
N LEU A 52 -24.10 15.79 -10.76
CA LEU A 52 -23.11 15.07 -11.56
C LEU A 52 -23.72 14.30 -12.75
N ALA A 53 -24.89 13.68 -12.56
CA ALA A 53 -25.59 12.93 -13.59
C ALA A 53 -26.10 13.82 -14.75
N ASN A 54 -26.40 15.07 -14.45
CA ASN A 54 -26.90 16.09 -15.39
C ASN A 54 -25.83 17.08 -15.84
N ALA A 55 -24.58 16.95 -15.32
CA ALA A 55 -23.50 17.83 -15.70
C ALA A 55 -23.27 17.83 -17.21
N ASP A 56 -22.95 19.00 -17.76
CA ASP A 56 -22.54 19.13 -19.15
C ASP A 56 -21.25 18.33 -19.41
N LEU A 57 -21.20 17.63 -20.55
CA LEU A 57 -20.05 16.75 -20.86
C LEU A 57 -18.78 17.53 -21.13
N ASP A 58 -18.89 18.68 -21.79
CA ASP A 58 -17.71 19.47 -22.15
C ASP A 58 -17.15 20.13 -20.90
N GLU A 59 -18.02 20.61 -19.99
CA GLU A 59 -17.63 21.13 -18.68
C GLU A 59 -17.00 20.06 -17.80
N LEU A 60 -17.58 18.86 -17.78
CA LEU A 60 -17.03 17.73 -17.01
C LEU A 60 -15.69 17.26 -17.60
N THR A 61 -15.56 17.25 -18.93
CA THR A 61 -14.31 16.91 -19.63
C THR A 61 -13.22 17.92 -19.28
N ALA A 62 -13.50 19.21 -19.37
CA ALA A 62 -12.56 20.27 -19.01
C ALA A 62 -12.11 20.18 -17.54
N PHE A 63 -13.05 19.88 -16.63
CA PHE A 63 -12.73 19.65 -15.22
C PHE A 63 -11.82 18.43 -15.01
N LEU A 64 -12.04 17.34 -15.72
CA LEU A 64 -11.22 16.15 -15.64
C LEU A 64 -9.82 16.38 -16.24
N ASP A 65 -9.70 17.16 -17.29
CA ASP A 65 -8.42 17.53 -17.88
C ASP A 65 -7.58 18.42 -16.93
N GLU A 66 -8.24 19.37 -16.25
CA GLU A 66 -7.59 20.22 -15.24
C GLU A 66 -7.14 19.44 -14.01
N LYS A 67 -7.99 18.55 -13.45
CA LYS A 67 -7.75 17.85 -12.19
C LYS A 67 -7.14 16.47 -12.36
N GLY A 68 -7.30 15.85 -13.51
CA GLY A 68 -6.81 14.51 -13.82
C GLY A 68 -5.41 14.56 -14.39
N ARG A 69 -4.43 14.03 -13.68
CA ARG A 69 -3.10 13.83 -14.24
C ARG A 69 -3.14 12.64 -15.22
N ASN A 70 -3.02 12.92 -16.51
CA ASN A 70 -2.79 11.94 -17.59
C ASN A 70 -3.96 10.98 -17.86
N PHE A 71 -5.17 11.46 -18.00
CA PHE A 71 -6.19 10.68 -18.70
C PHE A 71 -5.86 10.63 -20.20
N ALA A 72 -5.76 9.42 -20.75
CA ALA A 72 -5.54 9.24 -22.19
C ALA A 72 -6.71 9.81 -23.01
N ASP A 73 -7.94 9.74 -22.46
CA ASP A 73 -9.15 10.27 -23.03
C ASP A 73 -10.07 10.83 -21.92
N PRO A 74 -9.97 12.13 -21.59
CA PRO A 74 -10.82 12.77 -20.59
C PRO A 74 -12.32 12.74 -20.96
N ALA A 75 -12.66 12.83 -22.27
CA ALA A 75 -14.03 12.83 -22.73
C ALA A 75 -14.71 11.45 -22.57
N ALA A 76 -13.99 10.37 -22.89
CA ALA A 76 -14.48 9.02 -22.60
C ALA A 76 -14.67 8.81 -21.09
N LYS A 77 -13.74 9.31 -20.26
CA LYS A 77 -13.84 9.22 -18.80
C LYS A 77 -15.02 10.01 -18.24
N ALA A 78 -15.29 11.21 -18.76
CA ALA A 78 -16.46 12.03 -18.43
C ALA A 78 -17.77 11.27 -18.69
N LYS A 79 -17.88 10.60 -19.83
CA LYS A 79 -19.04 9.76 -20.16
C LYS A 79 -19.23 8.63 -19.16
N VAL A 80 -18.16 7.91 -18.80
CA VAL A 80 -18.20 6.81 -17.82
C VAL A 80 -18.68 7.34 -16.47
N ILE A 81 -18.10 8.43 -15.97
CA ILE A 81 -18.46 9.05 -14.69
C ILE A 81 -19.92 9.50 -14.69
N ARG A 82 -20.37 10.17 -15.73
CA ARG A 82 -21.76 10.61 -15.84
C ARG A 82 -22.75 9.44 -15.90
N THR A 83 -22.43 8.38 -16.62
CA THR A 83 -23.23 7.16 -16.66
C THR A 83 -23.28 6.50 -15.27
N ALA A 84 -22.15 6.34 -14.61
CA ALA A 84 -22.09 5.80 -13.25
C ALA A 84 -22.91 6.63 -12.24
N ALA A 85 -22.91 7.97 -12.40
CA ALA A 85 -23.77 8.84 -11.59
C ALA A 85 -25.26 8.62 -11.86
N ARG A 86 -25.65 8.41 -13.13
CA ARG A 86 -27.05 8.10 -13.50
C ARG A 86 -27.54 6.78 -12.92
N ASP A 87 -26.67 5.79 -12.86
CA ASP A 87 -26.96 4.45 -12.33
C ASP A 87 -26.90 4.38 -10.79
N SER A 88 -26.61 5.50 -10.14
CA SER A 88 -26.48 5.56 -8.67
C SER A 88 -27.83 5.69 -7.98
N TYR A 89 -27.90 5.24 -6.73
CA TYR A 89 -29.04 5.49 -5.85
C TYR A 89 -29.25 6.98 -5.60
N ARG A 90 -30.51 7.35 -5.31
CA ARG A 90 -30.89 8.71 -4.91
C ARG A 90 -31.18 8.75 -3.42
N LEU A 91 -30.42 9.53 -2.67
CA LEU A 91 -30.66 9.74 -1.25
C LEU A 91 -31.66 10.88 -1.04
N PRO A 92 -32.51 10.81 0.03
CA PRO A 92 -33.26 11.97 0.48
C PRO A 92 -32.31 13.14 0.81
N VAL A 93 -32.76 14.36 0.53
CA VAL A 93 -31.93 15.58 0.68
C VAL A 93 -31.29 15.70 2.07
N THR A 94 -32.03 15.40 3.13
CA THR A 94 -31.55 15.46 4.50
C THR A 94 -30.40 14.47 4.78
N VAL A 95 -30.50 13.26 4.19
CA VAL A 95 -29.46 12.22 4.31
C VAL A 95 -28.25 12.60 3.46
N ASN A 96 -28.47 13.10 2.26
CA ASN A 96 -27.40 13.53 1.35
C ASN A 96 -26.54 14.65 2.00
N ASN A 97 -27.17 15.63 2.65
CA ASN A 97 -26.47 16.70 3.36
C ASN A 97 -25.59 16.15 4.49
N SER A 98 -26.12 15.20 5.27
CA SER A 98 -25.33 14.56 6.34
C SER A 98 -24.14 13.75 5.78
N VAL A 99 -24.33 13.04 4.67
CA VAL A 99 -23.27 12.30 3.99
C VAL A 99 -22.20 13.26 3.46
N ASN A 100 -22.59 14.40 2.86
CA ASN A 100 -21.66 15.42 2.36
C ASN A 100 -20.81 16.01 3.51
N GLN A 101 -21.41 16.34 4.65
CA GLN A 101 -20.69 16.83 5.82
C GLN A 101 -19.67 15.78 6.33
N ALA A 102 -20.10 14.52 6.48
CA ALA A 102 -19.22 13.45 6.93
C ALA A 102 -18.07 13.18 5.94
N MET A 103 -18.37 13.26 4.64
CA MET A 103 -17.37 13.14 3.56
C MET A 103 -16.37 14.29 3.60
N ALA A 104 -16.81 15.53 3.78
CA ALA A 104 -15.93 16.69 3.88
C ALA A 104 -14.97 16.58 5.08
N VAL A 105 -15.44 16.13 6.24
CA VAL A 105 -14.60 15.85 7.42
C VAL A 105 -13.58 14.74 7.11
N SER A 106 -13.99 13.67 6.44
CA SER A 106 -13.09 12.58 6.05
C SER A 106 -12.01 13.04 5.07
N ILE A 107 -12.36 13.87 4.08
CA ILE A 107 -11.41 14.47 3.12
C ILE A 107 -10.39 15.35 3.85
N ALA A 108 -10.84 16.22 4.75
CA ALA A 108 -9.96 17.09 5.55
C ALA A 108 -8.99 16.25 6.40
N SER A 109 -9.50 15.18 7.04
CA SER A 109 -8.69 14.23 7.82
C SER A 109 -7.66 13.50 6.97
N MET A 110 -8.03 13.03 5.78
CA MET A 110 -7.09 12.40 4.85
C MET A 110 -5.96 13.34 4.45
N ARG A 111 -6.27 14.59 4.06
CA ARG A 111 -5.29 15.61 3.68
C ARG A 111 -4.33 15.94 4.83
N ALA A 112 -4.86 16.09 6.05
CA ALA A 112 -4.05 16.33 7.23
C ALA A 112 -3.09 15.17 7.52
N LEU A 113 -3.58 13.93 7.46
CA LEU A 113 -2.77 12.72 7.67
C LEU A 113 -1.70 12.55 6.57
N GLU A 114 -2.03 12.81 5.31
CA GLU A 114 -1.06 12.76 4.21
C GLU A 114 0.06 13.79 4.38
N LYS A 115 -0.28 15.01 4.78
CA LYS A 115 0.71 16.05 5.11
C LYS A 115 1.61 15.61 6.26
N GLN A 116 1.04 15.06 7.33
CA GLN A 116 1.79 14.60 8.50
C GLN A 116 2.71 13.42 8.17
N VAL A 117 2.28 12.49 7.32
CA VAL A 117 3.14 11.37 6.85
C VAL A 117 4.33 11.93 6.09
N LYS A 118 4.13 12.86 5.14
CA LYS A 118 5.22 13.49 4.37
C LYS A 118 6.23 14.22 5.25
N VAL A 119 5.77 14.93 6.30
CA VAL A 119 6.65 15.61 7.26
C VAL A 119 7.50 14.62 8.03
N LEU A 120 6.90 13.51 8.48
CA LEU A 120 7.63 12.45 9.20
C LEU A 120 8.63 11.73 8.30
N ASP A 121 8.26 11.44 7.05
CA ASP A 121 9.17 10.81 6.09
C ASP A 121 10.42 11.68 5.91
N LYS A 122 10.22 13.00 5.71
CA LYS A 122 11.32 13.96 5.55
C LYS A 122 12.22 14.04 6.79
N ALA A 123 11.63 14.07 7.99
CA ALA A 123 12.36 14.08 9.24
C ALA A 123 13.18 12.78 9.44
N ILE A 124 12.60 11.63 9.10
CA ILE A 124 13.31 10.33 9.15
C ILE A 124 14.47 10.34 8.15
N GLU A 125 14.28 10.81 6.93
CA GLU A 125 15.34 10.89 5.91
C GLU A 125 16.52 11.73 6.39
N GLN A 126 16.26 12.90 6.99
CA GLN A 126 17.29 13.80 7.52
C GLN A 126 18.08 13.18 8.67
N GLN A 127 17.40 12.58 9.63
CA GLN A 127 18.08 11.93 10.77
C GLN A 127 18.81 10.66 10.35
N PHE A 128 18.30 9.95 9.34
CA PHE A 128 18.88 8.69 8.91
C PHE A 128 20.16 8.88 8.08
N GLU A 129 20.41 10.06 7.52
CA GLU A 129 21.68 10.38 6.84
C GLU A 129 22.90 10.30 7.79
N ILE A 130 22.67 10.51 9.09
CA ILE A 130 23.72 10.47 10.12
C ILE A 130 24.05 9.02 10.55
N ILE A 131 23.16 8.07 10.27
CA ILE A 131 23.32 6.68 10.69
C ILE A 131 23.96 5.88 9.56
N PRO A 132 25.21 5.35 9.74
CA PRO A 132 25.79 4.45 8.76
C PRO A 132 24.89 3.25 8.52
N ASN A 133 24.48 3.04 7.29
CA ASN A 133 23.65 1.89 6.96
C ASN A 133 23.99 1.34 5.58
N THR A 134 23.88 0.03 5.46
CA THR A 134 24.17 -0.70 4.24
C THR A 134 22.91 -1.06 3.44
N LEU A 135 21.72 -0.90 4.02
CA LEU A 135 20.49 -1.39 3.43
C LEU A 135 20.00 -0.56 2.25
N THR A 136 20.35 0.73 2.20
CA THR A 136 20.01 1.60 1.06
C THR A 136 20.77 1.24 -0.22
N SER A 137 21.80 0.39 -0.13
CA SER A 137 22.49 -0.16 -1.31
C SER A 137 21.65 -1.22 -2.05
N ILE A 138 20.62 -1.78 -1.40
CA ILE A 138 19.73 -2.74 -2.04
C ILE A 138 18.75 -1.98 -2.94
N PRO A 139 18.72 -2.26 -4.27
CA PRO A 139 17.77 -1.63 -5.18
C PRO A 139 16.32 -1.82 -4.72
N GLY A 140 15.62 -0.71 -4.53
CA GLY A 140 14.23 -0.72 -4.04
C GLY A 140 14.08 -0.55 -2.52
N ILE A 141 15.17 -0.47 -1.74
CA ILE A 141 15.12 -0.09 -0.33
C ILE A 141 15.52 1.38 -0.18
N GLY A 142 14.53 2.25 -0.02
CA GLY A 142 14.76 3.66 0.28
C GLY A 142 15.03 3.92 1.76
N LYS A 143 15.40 5.16 2.10
CA LYS A 143 15.78 5.61 3.45
C LYS A 143 14.72 5.24 4.51
N VAL A 144 13.44 5.41 4.19
CA VAL A 144 12.32 5.13 5.12
C VAL A 144 12.21 3.65 5.49
N TYR A 145 12.30 2.75 4.51
CA TYR A 145 12.27 1.31 4.78
C TYR A 145 13.52 0.86 5.51
N SER A 146 14.69 1.36 5.12
CA SER A 146 15.95 1.08 5.78
C SER A 146 15.93 1.52 7.25
N ALA A 147 15.51 2.76 7.53
CA ALA A 147 15.36 3.29 8.87
C ALA A 147 14.37 2.46 9.72
N GLY A 148 13.23 2.10 9.15
CA GLY A 148 12.24 1.27 9.84
C GLY A 148 12.76 -0.13 10.17
N ILE A 149 13.46 -0.77 9.24
CA ILE A 149 14.06 -2.10 9.45
C ILE A 149 15.14 -2.03 10.53
N ILE A 150 16.04 -1.04 10.47
CA ILE A 150 17.14 -0.89 11.44
C ILE A 150 16.57 -0.55 12.83
N ALA A 151 15.61 0.35 12.93
CA ALA A 151 14.99 0.71 14.21
C ALA A 151 14.32 -0.48 14.90
N GLU A 152 13.65 -1.35 14.13
CA GLU A 152 12.95 -2.52 14.68
C GLU A 152 13.91 -3.70 14.98
N ILE A 153 14.99 -3.85 14.23
CA ILE A 153 16.04 -4.84 14.48
C ILE A 153 16.88 -4.41 15.69
N GLY A 154 17.19 -3.11 15.80
CA GLY A 154 18.18 -2.60 16.76
C GLY A 154 19.58 -3.14 16.43
N ASP A 155 20.26 -3.72 17.42
CA ASP A 155 21.54 -4.37 17.20
C ASP A 155 21.37 -5.73 16.51
N ILE A 156 21.96 -5.89 15.31
CA ILE A 156 21.93 -7.14 14.56
C ILE A 156 22.69 -8.27 15.25
N HIS A 157 23.70 -7.93 16.06
CA HIS A 157 24.54 -8.91 16.74
C HIS A 157 23.80 -9.68 17.85
N ARG A 158 22.68 -9.16 18.33
CA ARG A 158 21.79 -9.89 19.26
C ARG A 158 21.13 -11.14 18.63
N PHE A 159 21.16 -11.25 17.33
CA PHE A 159 20.58 -12.40 16.60
C PHE A 159 21.68 -13.37 16.19
N SER A 160 21.55 -14.63 16.59
CA SER A 160 22.50 -15.70 16.25
C SER A 160 22.50 -16.07 14.77
N SER A 161 21.36 -15.86 14.09
CA SER A 161 21.20 -16.25 12.68
C SER A 161 20.10 -15.44 11.98
N GLN A 162 20.11 -15.50 10.66
CA GLN A 162 19.01 -14.97 9.83
C GLN A 162 17.65 -15.61 10.19
N ALA A 163 17.65 -16.86 10.66
CA ALA A 163 16.43 -17.55 11.04
C ALA A 163 15.83 -16.95 12.30
N SER A 164 16.66 -16.49 13.27
CA SER A 164 16.19 -15.81 14.46
C SER A 164 15.58 -14.43 14.14
N VAL A 165 16.15 -13.66 13.20
CA VAL A 165 15.54 -12.40 12.71
C VAL A 165 14.19 -12.68 12.05
N ALA A 166 14.11 -13.70 11.22
CA ALA A 166 12.85 -14.03 10.57
C ALA A 166 11.78 -14.54 11.56
N LYS A 167 12.17 -15.28 12.58
CA LYS A 167 11.29 -15.68 13.70
C LYS A 167 10.82 -14.46 14.47
N PHE A 168 11.73 -13.52 14.77
CA PHE A 168 11.41 -12.26 15.43
C PHE A 168 10.42 -11.41 14.61
N ALA A 169 10.53 -11.40 13.28
CA ALA A 169 9.57 -10.74 12.39
C ALA A 169 8.26 -11.53 12.21
N GLY A 170 8.18 -12.78 12.66
CA GLY A 170 7.04 -13.68 12.42
C GLY A 170 6.91 -14.11 10.95
N LEU A 171 8.05 -14.19 10.23
CA LEU A 171 8.16 -14.70 8.86
C LEU A 171 8.62 -16.17 8.88
N VAL A 172 7.92 -17.00 9.64
CA VAL A 172 8.13 -18.44 9.75
C VAL A 172 6.81 -19.16 9.56
N TRP A 173 6.87 -20.41 9.12
CA TRP A 173 5.69 -21.24 8.87
C TRP A 173 5.63 -22.39 9.89
N THR A 174 4.41 -22.78 10.26
CA THR A 174 4.19 -23.98 11.06
C THR A 174 4.60 -25.20 10.26
N GLN A 175 5.43 -26.06 10.84
CA GLN A 175 5.63 -27.42 10.36
C GLN A 175 4.76 -28.34 11.21
N HIS A 176 3.79 -28.99 10.59
CA HIS A 176 3.04 -30.07 11.19
C HIS A 176 3.58 -31.36 10.58
N GLN A 177 4.58 -31.92 11.26
CA GLN A 177 5.09 -33.26 10.97
C GLN A 177 4.71 -34.16 12.15
N SER A 178 3.90 -35.18 11.90
CA SER A 178 3.67 -36.27 12.85
C SER A 178 3.88 -37.59 12.10
N GLY A 179 5.03 -38.24 12.33
CA GLY A 179 5.39 -39.46 11.63
C GLY A 179 5.58 -39.24 10.13
N GLU A 180 4.91 -40.01 9.29
CA GLU A 180 4.97 -39.90 7.82
C GLU A 180 4.02 -38.81 7.23
N PHE A 181 3.24 -38.10 8.08
CA PHE A 181 2.29 -37.10 7.62
C PHE A 181 2.95 -35.74 7.50
N GLU A 182 3.11 -35.22 6.28
CA GLU A 182 3.40 -33.82 5.97
C GLU A 182 2.11 -33.08 5.63
N ALA A 183 1.77 -32.05 6.41
CA ALA A 183 0.59 -31.24 6.13
C ALA A 183 0.83 -30.43 4.82
N GLU A 184 -0.05 -30.59 3.84
CA GLU A 184 -0.03 -29.85 2.56
C GLU A 184 -0.08 -28.33 2.73
N HIS A 185 -0.54 -27.83 3.86
CA HIS A 185 -0.75 -26.39 4.10
C HIS A 185 -0.08 -25.93 5.40
N SER A 186 1.12 -25.36 5.26
CA SER A 186 1.75 -24.63 6.35
C SER A 186 1.23 -23.19 6.42
N ARG A 187 0.82 -22.73 7.64
CA ARG A 187 0.41 -21.35 7.87
C ARG A 187 1.57 -20.52 8.39
N MET A 188 1.68 -19.28 7.91
CA MET A 188 2.66 -18.34 8.43
C MET A 188 2.31 -17.97 9.89
N ILE A 189 3.28 -18.16 10.78
CA ILE A 189 3.18 -17.79 12.20
C ILE A 189 3.39 -16.27 12.28
N LYS A 190 2.29 -15.54 12.52
CA LYS A 190 2.31 -14.07 12.61
C LYS A 190 2.71 -13.55 14.00
N SER A 191 3.09 -14.42 14.93
CA SER A 191 3.64 -14.02 16.24
C SER A 191 5.02 -13.39 16.04
N GLY A 192 5.28 -12.28 16.74
CA GLY A 192 6.54 -11.55 16.63
C GLY A 192 6.33 -10.09 16.31
N ASN A 193 7.41 -9.39 15.97
CA ASN A 193 7.37 -7.96 15.69
C ASN A 193 6.61 -7.65 14.40
N ARG A 194 5.38 -7.14 14.56
CA ARG A 194 4.50 -6.80 13.43
C ARG A 194 5.02 -5.63 12.60
N TYR A 195 5.78 -4.73 13.20
CA TYR A 195 6.32 -3.55 12.52
C TYR A 195 7.50 -3.94 11.63
N LEU A 196 8.43 -4.74 12.15
CA LEU A 196 9.51 -5.31 11.34
C LEU A 196 8.95 -6.11 10.16
N ARG A 197 7.95 -6.96 10.41
CA ARG A 197 7.29 -7.72 9.34
C ARG A 197 6.67 -6.81 8.27
N TYR A 198 6.02 -5.72 8.66
CA TYR A 198 5.48 -4.74 7.73
C TYR A 198 6.57 -4.15 6.84
N TYR A 199 7.64 -3.61 7.44
CA TYR A 199 8.74 -3.02 6.67
C TYR A 199 9.41 -4.04 5.75
N LEU A 200 9.58 -5.27 6.19
CA LEU A 200 10.17 -6.34 5.35
C LEU A 200 9.27 -6.73 4.17
N LEU A 201 7.95 -6.75 4.35
CA LEU A 201 7.01 -7.04 3.27
C LEU A 201 6.97 -5.91 2.24
N GLU A 202 6.89 -4.66 2.68
CA GLU A 202 6.91 -3.49 1.80
C GLU A 202 8.25 -3.37 1.05
N ALA A 203 9.37 -3.55 1.76
CA ALA A 203 10.69 -3.58 1.14
C ALA A 203 10.80 -4.71 0.10
N ALA A 204 10.34 -5.92 0.40
CA ALA A 204 10.34 -7.04 -0.54
C ALA A 204 9.49 -6.75 -1.78
N ASN A 205 8.34 -6.09 -1.61
CA ASN A 205 7.48 -5.67 -2.73
C ASN A 205 8.16 -4.61 -3.62
N SER A 206 8.99 -3.76 -3.05
CA SER A 206 9.79 -2.80 -3.81
C SER A 206 10.99 -3.45 -4.50
N VAL A 207 11.77 -4.25 -3.75
CA VAL A 207 12.98 -4.93 -4.24
C VAL A 207 12.67 -5.85 -5.44
N ARG A 208 11.59 -6.64 -5.40
CA ARG A 208 11.20 -7.51 -6.53
C ARG A 208 10.94 -6.75 -7.84
N ARG A 209 10.72 -5.45 -7.80
CA ARG A 209 10.53 -4.60 -8.98
C ARG A 209 11.84 -4.02 -9.50
N CYS A 210 12.85 -3.92 -8.64
CA CYS A 210 14.12 -3.26 -8.92
C CYS A 210 15.29 -4.24 -9.11
N ASP A 211 15.17 -5.48 -8.61
CA ASP A 211 16.20 -6.51 -8.63
C ASP A 211 15.69 -7.75 -9.37
N SER A 212 16.44 -8.20 -10.39
CA SER A 212 16.04 -9.30 -11.26
C SER A 212 16.00 -10.66 -10.56
N GLU A 213 16.92 -10.92 -9.60
CA GLU A 213 16.97 -12.16 -8.83
C GLU A 213 15.76 -12.27 -7.90
N PHE A 214 15.39 -11.17 -7.23
CA PHE A 214 14.21 -11.11 -6.37
C PHE A 214 12.92 -11.17 -7.17
N ARG A 215 12.87 -10.58 -8.37
CA ARG A 215 11.75 -10.71 -9.30
C ARG A 215 11.54 -12.16 -9.69
N ARG A 216 12.61 -12.81 -10.22
CA ARG A 216 12.56 -14.23 -10.62
C ARG A 216 12.11 -15.14 -9.47
N TYR A 217 12.63 -14.91 -8.27
CA TYR A 217 12.22 -15.67 -7.10
C TYR A 217 10.75 -15.47 -6.74
N TYR A 218 10.27 -14.23 -6.78
CA TYR A 218 8.86 -13.91 -6.53
C TYR A 218 7.96 -14.60 -7.56
N ASP A 219 8.26 -14.50 -8.85
CA ASP A 219 7.45 -15.07 -9.94
C ASP A 219 7.38 -16.58 -9.82
N LEU A 220 8.51 -17.26 -9.51
CA LEU A 220 8.55 -18.69 -9.22
C LEU A 220 7.59 -19.04 -8.07
N LYS A 221 7.66 -18.30 -6.96
CA LYS A 221 6.81 -18.55 -5.78
C LYS A 221 5.34 -18.18 -6.00
N TYR A 222 5.07 -17.28 -6.92
CA TYR A 222 3.72 -16.93 -7.33
C TYR A 222 3.06 -18.07 -8.11
N GLN A 223 3.79 -18.73 -9.02
CA GLN A 223 3.29 -19.81 -9.86
C GLN A 223 3.11 -21.14 -9.12
N GLU A 224 3.78 -21.35 -7.97
CA GLU A 224 3.73 -22.62 -7.21
C GLU A 224 2.33 -22.97 -6.66
N VAL A 225 1.41 -22.02 -6.55
CA VAL A 225 0.09 -22.21 -5.94
C VAL A 225 -1.00 -21.46 -6.69
N ASN A 226 -2.24 -21.98 -6.63
CA ASN A 226 -3.39 -21.37 -7.30
C ASN A 226 -4.19 -20.40 -6.40
N LYS A 227 -3.94 -20.41 -5.08
CA LYS A 227 -4.67 -19.56 -4.12
C LYS A 227 -3.71 -18.71 -3.33
N TYR A 228 -4.11 -17.43 -3.08
CA TYR A 228 -3.31 -16.47 -2.32
C TYR A 228 -1.88 -16.25 -2.84
N GLN A 229 -1.67 -16.45 -4.13
CA GLN A 229 -0.39 -16.40 -4.83
C GLN A 229 0.46 -15.21 -4.42
N HIS A 230 -0.07 -13.98 -4.57
CA HIS A 230 0.66 -12.76 -4.25
C HIS A 230 1.09 -12.69 -2.78
N LYS A 231 0.19 -12.95 -1.86
CA LYS A 231 0.50 -12.87 -0.42
C LYS A 231 1.56 -13.87 0.00
N ARG A 232 1.47 -15.10 -0.54
CA ARG A 232 2.44 -16.16 -0.26
C ARG A 232 3.80 -15.84 -0.87
N ALA A 233 3.85 -15.51 -2.15
CA ALA A 233 5.08 -15.19 -2.86
C ALA A 233 5.80 -13.99 -2.21
N LEU A 234 5.05 -12.95 -1.83
CA LEU A 234 5.61 -11.78 -1.15
C LEU A 234 6.20 -12.12 0.23
N ALA A 235 5.52 -12.95 1.02
CA ALA A 235 6.03 -13.37 2.33
C ALA A 235 7.31 -14.22 2.20
N LEU A 236 7.40 -15.11 1.21
CA LEU A 236 8.60 -15.87 0.93
C LEU A 236 9.74 -15.01 0.40
N THR A 237 9.42 -14.01 -0.43
CA THR A 237 10.39 -13.01 -0.91
C THR A 237 10.93 -12.16 0.24
N ALA A 238 10.07 -11.74 1.17
CA ALA A 238 10.49 -11.05 2.39
C ALA A 238 11.40 -11.94 3.26
N ARG A 239 11.11 -13.24 3.36
CA ARG A 239 11.98 -14.20 4.05
C ARG A 239 13.36 -14.33 3.38
N LYS A 240 13.42 -14.33 2.03
CA LYS A 240 14.68 -14.28 1.29
C LYS A 240 15.42 -12.99 1.57
N LEU A 241 14.71 -11.85 1.57
CA LEU A 241 15.29 -10.53 1.85
C LEU A 241 15.90 -10.45 3.27
N VAL A 242 15.30 -11.10 4.28
CA VAL A 242 15.88 -11.17 5.64
C VAL A 242 17.28 -11.77 5.62
N ARG A 243 17.56 -12.76 4.78
CA ARG A 243 18.91 -13.36 4.67
C ARG A 243 19.93 -12.35 4.19
N LEU A 244 19.56 -11.57 3.18
CA LEU A 244 20.42 -10.50 2.65
C LEU A 244 20.63 -9.41 3.68
N ILE A 245 19.57 -8.88 4.27
CA ILE A 245 19.62 -7.84 5.30
C ILE A 245 20.50 -8.26 6.47
N PHE A 246 20.31 -9.48 6.99
CA PHE A 246 21.11 -10.01 8.09
C PHE A 246 22.61 -9.99 7.77
N ARG A 247 22.98 -10.43 6.57
CA ARG A 247 24.36 -10.49 6.12
C ARG A 247 24.97 -9.10 5.96
N LEU A 248 24.27 -8.21 5.27
CA LEU A 248 24.75 -6.84 5.05
C LEU A 248 24.93 -6.06 6.33
N LEU A 249 24.00 -6.17 7.28
CA LEU A 249 24.12 -5.51 8.58
C LEU A 249 25.20 -6.14 9.46
N LYS A 250 25.33 -7.48 9.45
CA LYS A 250 26.32 -8.18 10.30
C LYS A 250 27.74 -7.96 9.82
N ASP A 251 27.95 -8.01 8.50
CA ASP A 251 29.27 -7.88 7.87
C ASP A 251 29.61 -6.40 7.56
N ASN A 252 28.68 -5.48 7.78
CA ASN A 252 28.75 -4.07 7.40
C ASN A 252 29.19 -3.86 5.95
N ARG A 253 28.56 -4.60 5.01
CA ARG A 253 28.87 -4.58 3.57
C ARG A 253 27.74 -3.99 2.76
N LEU A 254 28.09 -3.35 1.65
CA LEU A 254 27.13 -2.89 0.66
C LEU A 254 26.65 -4.07 -0.21
N TYR A 255 25.44 -3.97 -0.70
CA TYR A 255 24.90 -4.91 -1.70
C TYR A 255 25.56 -4.63 -3.05
N ILE A 256 26.07 -5.67 -3.66
CA ILE A 256 26.60 -5.65 -5.03
C ILE A 256 25.65 -6.50 -5.86
N LEU A 257 25.11 -5.91 -6.92
CA LEU A 257 24.28 -6.66 -7.87
C LEU A 257 25.09 -7.81 -8.45
N PRO A 258 24.56 -9.05 -8.48
CA PRO A 258 25.20 -10.14 -9.20
C PRO A 258 25.39 -9.72 -10.66
N GLU A 259 26.61 -9.85 -11.16
CA GLU A 259 26.87 -9.75 -12.59
C GLU A 259 26.05 -10.86 -13.26
N GLY A 260 25.15 -10.48 -14.19
CA GLY A 260 24.20 -11.36 -14.86
C GLY A 260 24.85 -12.33 -15.84
#